data_2eba3543ed489b424a561bf714e87330
#
_entry.id   2eba3543ed489b424a561bf714e87330
#
_cell.length_a   1.000
_cell.length_b   1.000
_cell.length_c   1.000
_cell.angle_alpha   90.00
_cell.angle_beta   90.00
_cell.angle_gamma   90.00
#
_symmetry.space_group_name_H-M   'P 1'
#
loop_
_entity.id
_entity.type
_entity.pdbx_description
1 polymer ?
#
loop_
_entity_poly.entity_id
_entity_poly.type
_entity_poly.pdbx_seq_one_letter_code
_entity_poly.pdbx_strand_id
1 'polypeptide(L)'
;MVLECQLPRILDVSELVDNKLTLTLSDSHIFPENAQLDLIFWPQDGISSAPITHFYVEDRAELYPDGKREITLDLSALRCDLGYALYIAQTADNYVESEQSYVTSRIDIPHTPYIETVQPATSTENGRISDMVCKICGTWLDNGYVIASDHILQLPANLKAIEEEAFAGMWQVQQVNIPEGVTAIGKRAFADCTLLRLVIIPNSVQTLADDAFSGCHPVILCDAENQQVIDWANAQGLMVVFKESK
;
A
#
# COMPACT_ATOMS: atom_id res chain seq x y z
N MET A 1 -25.15 43.35 0.13
CA MET A 1 -25.63 42.01 0.49
C MET A 1 -24.46 41.09 0.15
N VAL A 2 -23.78 40.57 1.16
CA VAL A 2 -22.67 39.64 0.93
C VAL A 2 -23.34 38.28 0.62
N LEU A 3 -22.95 37.64 -0.48
CA LEU A 3 -23.46 36.32 -0.85
C LEU A 3 -22.67 35.27 -0.07
N GLU A 4 -23.36 34.26 0.40
CA GLU A 4 -22.78 33.08 1.06
C GLU A 4 -22.43 32.02 0.02
N CYS A 5 -21.31 31.35 0.18
CA CYS A 5 -20.96 30.19 -0.66
C CYS A 5 -21.98 29.07 -0.47
N GLN A 6 -22.36 28.46 -1.58
CA GLN A 6 -23.22 27.29 -1.56
C GLN A 6 -22.38 26.04 -1.69
N LEU A 7 -22.33 25.25 -0.62
CA LEU A 7 -21.62 23.98 -0.61
C LEU A 7 -22.17 23.01 -1.65
N PRO A 8 -21.30 22.35 -2.43
CA PRO A 8 -21.72 21.21 -3.21
C PRO A 8 -22.13 20.08 -2.27
N ARG A 9 -23.13 19.33 -2.65
CA ARG A 9 -23.48 18.11 -1.92
C ARG A 9 -22.53 16.99 -2.34
N ILE A 10 -21.95 16.29 -1.37
CA ILE A 10 -21.21 15.08 -1.66
C ILE A 10 -22.21 13.95 -1.90
N LEU A 11 -22.12 13.35 -3.09
CA LEU A 11 -22.98 12.28 -3.55
C LEU A 11 -22.42 10.91 -3.19
N ASP A 12 -21.10 10.77 -3.26
CA ASP A 12 -20.41 9.52 -2.98
C ASP A 12 -18.99 9.78 -2.44
N VAL A 13 -18.54 8.85 -1.60
CA VAL A 13 -17.17 8.78 -1.07
C VAL A 13 -16.66 7.39 -1.39
N SER A 14 -15.64 7.27 -2.23
CA SER A 14 -15.08 5.97 -2.62
C SER A 14 -14.44 5.24 -1.43
N GLU A 15 -14.21 3.95 -1.59
CA GLU A 15 -13.26 3.25 -0.74
C GLU A 15 -11.85 3.82 -0.96
N LEU A 16 -11.02 3.73 0.09
CA LEU A 16 -9.64 4.19 0.04
C LEU A 16 -8.78 3.16 -0.70
N VAL A 17 -8.19 3.55 -1.83
CA VAL A 17 -7.30 2.70 -2.64
C VAL A 17 -5.96 3.41 -2.78
N ASP A 18 -4.87 2.74 -2.43
CA ASP A 18 -3.50 3.29 -2.46
C ASP A 18 -3.37 4.67 -1.76
N ASN A 19 -4.01 4.81 -0.60
CA ASN A 19 -4.12 6.06 0.15
C ASN A 19 -4.82 7.20 -0.61
N LYS A 20 -5.57 6.89 -1.66
CA LYS A 20 -6.35 7.87 -2.42
C LYS A 20 -7.83 7.71 -2.14
N LEU A 21 -8.47 8.82 -1.83
CA LEU A 21 -9.91 8.93 -1.61
C LEU A 21 -10.50 9.76 -2.74
N THR A 22 -11.54 9.25 -3.41
CA THR A 22 -12.27 10.01 -4.42
C THR A 22 -13.63 10.43 -3.89
N LEU A 23 -13.93 11.71 -4.02
CA LEU A 23 -15.22 12.32 -3.68
C LEU A 23 -15.96 12.66 -4.95
N THR A 24 -17.20 12.22 -5.06
CA THR A 24 -18.11 12.66 -6.14
C THR A 24 -19.04 13.72 -5.58
N LEU A 25 -19.05 14.90 -6.21
CA LEU A 25 -19.84 16.05 -5.79
C LEU A 25 -21.07 16.21 -6.72
N SER A 26 -22.12 16.83 -6.19
CA SER A 26 -23.26 17.23 -7.00
C SER A 26 -22.85 18.25 -8.06
N ASP A 27 -23.55 18.22 -9.18
CA ASP A 27 -23.43 19.26 -10.19
C ASP A 27 -23.68 20.64 -9.57
N SER A 28 -22.81 21.58 -9.89
CA SER A 28 -23.03 22.98 -9.58
C SER A 28 -23.10 23.73 -10.90
N HIS A 29 -24.12 24.57 -11.04
CA HIS A 29 -24.25 25.45 -12.20
C HIS A 29 -23.56 26.80 -11.96
N ILE A 30 -23.06 27.03 -10.74
CA ILE A 30 -22.46 28.30 -10.33
C ILE A 30 -21.12 28.00 -9.64
N PHE A 31 -20.04 28.38 -10.30
CA PHE A 31 -18.69 28.39 -9.72
C PHE A 31 -18.34 29.85 -9.42
N PRO A 32 -18.29 30.24 -8.15
CA PRO A 32 -17.78 31.57 -7.79
C PRO A 32 -16.33 31.73 -8.29
N GLU A 33 -15.94 32.96 -8.58
CA GLU A 33 -14.56 33.26 -8.96
C GLU A 33 -13.60 32.87 -7.85
N ASN A 34 -12.52 32.15 -8.21
CA ASN A 34 -11.52 31.60 -7.28
C ASN A 34 -12.13 30.73 -6.16
N ALA A 35 -13.17 29.96 -6.48
CA ALA A 35 -13.76 29.05 -5.52
C ALA A 35 -12.77 27.93 -5.14
N GLN A 36 -12.69 27.67 -3.85
CA GLN A 36 -11.91 26.58 -3.26
C GLN A 36 -12.78 25.76 -2.32
N LEU A 37 -12.62 24.46 -2.37
CA LEU A 37 -13.15 23.54 -1.37
C LEU A 37 -12.09 23.30 -0.32
N ASP A 38 -12.45 23.43 0.94
CA ASP A 38 -11.65 23.02 2.09
C ASP A 38 -12.21 21.70 2.60
N LEU A 39 -11.42 20.64 2.43
CA LEU A 39 -11.72 19.30 2.89
C LEU A 39 -10.98 19.07 4.20
N ILE A 40 -11.74 18.97 5.29
CA ILE A 40 -11.23 19.09 6.66
C ILE A 40 -11.29 17.72 7.33
N PHE A 41 -10.13 17.17 7.67
CA PHE A 41 -9.99 15.89 8.34
C PHE A 41 -9.77 16.08 9.84
N TRP A 42 -10.80 15.73 10.62
CA TRP A 42 -10.79 15.80 12.08
C TRP A 42 -10.39 14.44 12.68
N PRO A 43 -9.28 14.35 13.43
CA PRO A 43 -8.91 13.13 14.14
C PRO A 43 -9.99 12.68 15.11
N GLN A 44 -10.25 11.37 15.13
CA GLN A 44 -11.27 10.74 15.99
C GLN A 44 -10.63 9.98 17.18
N ASP A 45 -9.50 10.45 17.68
CA ASP A 45 -8.72 9.78 18.74
C ASP A 45 -9.24 10.03 20.16
N GLY A 46 -10.21 10.93 20.32
CA GLY A 46 -10.75 11.34 21.64
C GLY A 46 -9.75 12.13 22.50
N ILE A 47 -8.53 12.37 22.04
CA ILE A 47 -7.44 13.03 22.74
C ILE A 47 -6.92 14.20 21.90
N SER A 48 -7.72 14.95 21.31
CA SER A 48 -7.56 16.19 20.51
C SER A 48 -6.17 16.89 20.42
N SER A 49 -5.06 16.16 20.50
CA SER A 49 -3.71 16.69 20.31
C SER A 49 -3.18 16.54 18.87
N ALA A 50 -3.86 15.74 18.05
CA ALA A 50 -3.51 15.61 16.65
C ALA A 50 -4.06 16.81 15.85
N PRO A 51 -3.27 17.39 14.94
CA PRO A 51 -3.72 18.53 14.15
C PRO A 51 -4.86 18.14 13.20
N ILE A 52 -5.81 19.07 13.05
CA ILE A 52 -6.78 19.01 11.97
C ILE A 52 -6.03 19.23 10.66
N THR A 53 -6.30 18.42 9.66
CA THR A 53 -5.65 18.53 8.35
C THR A 53 -6.63 19.07 7.32
N HIS A 54 -6.20 20.06 6.58
CA HIS A 54 -6.95 20.73 5.54
C HIS A 54 -6.35 20.40 4.17
N PHE A 55 -7.23 20.03 3.21
CA PHE A 55 -6.89 19.90 1.80
C PHE A 55 -7.68 20.93 1.00
N TYR A 56 -6.99 21.93 0.47
CA TYR A 56 -7.60 22.97 -0.35
C TYR A 56 -7.57 22.56 -1.81
N VAL A 57 -8.74 22.50 -2.44
CA VAL A 57 -8.90 22.10 -3.84
C VAL A 57 -9.62 23.21 -4.60
N GLU A 58 -9.06 23.64 -5.73
CA GLU A 58 -9.74 24.57 -6.63
C GLU A 58 -11.05 23.94 -7.14
N ASP A 59 -12.12 24.73 -7.16
CA ASP A 59 -13.44 24.30 -7.59
C ASP A 59 -13.95 25.19 -8.73
N ARG A 60 -13.64 24.82 -9.97
CA ARG A 60 -14.02 25.54 -11.18
C ARG A 60 -14.41 24.60 -12.32
N ALA A 61 -15.28 25.05 -13.19
CA ALA A 61 -15.89 24.24 -14.24
C ALA A 61 -14.86 23.58 -15.18
N GLU A 62 -13.74 24.24 -15.46
CA GLU A 62 -12.68 23.74 -16.35
C GLU A 62 -11.98 22.48 -15.84
N LEU A 63 -12.04 22.22 -14.53
CA LEU A 63 -11.49 21.01 -13.91
C LEU A 63 -12.37 19.77 -14.12
N TYR A 64 -13.62 19.98 -14.58
CA TYR A 64 -14.60 18.91 -14.76
C TYR A 64 -15.14 18.89 -16.21
N PRO A 65 -14.28 18.58 -17.20
CA PRO A 65 -14.64 18.72 -18.62
C PRO A 65 -15.75 17.76 -19.08
N ASP A 66 -15.96 16.67 -18.35
CA ASP A 66 -17.03 15.69 -18.60
C ASP A 66 -18.30 15.97 -17.78
N GLY A 67 -18.34 17.08 -17.05
CA GLY A 67 -19.45 17.47 -16.19
C GLY A 67 -19.55 16.70 -14.87
N LYS A 68 -18.61 15.79 -14.59
CA LYS A 68 -18.54 15.07 -13.31
C LYS A 68 -17.56 15.77 -12.37
N ARG A 69 -18.05 16.21 -11.22
CA ARG A 69 -17.21 16.79 -10.18
C ARG A 69 -16.62 15.67 -9.29
N GLU A 70 -15.50 15.12 -9.71
CA GLU A 70 -14.75 14.13 -8.95
C GLU A 70 -13.43 14.71 -8.47
N ILE A 71 -13.17 14.60 -7.17
CA ILE A 71 -11.94 15.08 -6.53
C ILE A 71 -11.25 13.88 -5.91
N THR A 72 -10.01 13.65 -6.32
CA THR A 72 -9.15 12.61 -5.71
C THR A 72 -8.12 13.24 -4.80
N LEU A 73 -8.11 12.83 -3.54
CA LEU A 73 -7.17 13.27 -2.50
C LEU A 73 -6.15 12.19 -2.23
N ASP A 74 -4.89 12.58 -2.09
CA ASP A 74 -3.83 11.72 -1.59
C ASP A 74 -3.72 11.92 -0.07
N LEU A 75 -4.11 10.90 0.69
CA LEU A 75 -4.15 10.93 2.15
C LEU A 75 -2.89 10.31 2.79
N SER A 76 -1.83 10.08 2.03
CA SER A 76 -0.58 9.49 2.52
C SER A 76 0.12 10.30 3.63
N ALA A 77 -0.20 11.59 3.74
CA ALA A 77 0.28 12.47 4.81
C ALA A 77 -0.50 12.33 6.13
N LEU A 78 -1.66 11.68 6.13
CA LEU A 78 -2.44 11.46 7.34
C LEU A 78 -1.90 10.28 8.15
N ARG A 79 -2.07 10.36 9.47
CA ARG A 79 -1.64 9.28 10.37
C ARG A 79 -2.61 8.11 10.30
N CYS A 80 -2.07 6.92 10.08
CA CYS A 80 -2.85 5.68 9.94
C CYS A 80 -3.30 5.05 11.28
N ASP A 81 -2.83 5.55 12.42
CA ASP A 81 -3.26 5.13 13.75
C ASP A 81 -4.49 5.91 14.25
N LEU A 82 -4.96 6.86 13.44
CA LEU A 82 -6.14 7.67 13.73
C LEU A 82 -7.23 7.40 12.69
N GLY A 83 -8.48 7.35 13.13
CA GLY A 83 -9.60 7.52 12.23
C GLY A 83 -9.92 9.02 12.06
N TYR A 84 -10.49 9.41 10.96
CA TYR A 84 -10.82 10.79 10.67
C TYR A 84 -12.29 10.95 10.32
N ALA A 85 -12.93 12.01 10.83
CA ALA A 85 -14.18 12.51 10.28
C ALA A 85 -13.86 13.53 9.18
N LEU A 86 -14.59 13.49 8.08
CA LEU A 86 -14.44 14.44 6.97
C LEU A 86 -15.56 15.48 7.02
N TYR A 87 -15.15 16.75 6.93
CA TYR A 87 -16.03 17.89 6.72
C TYR A 87 -15.62 18.62 5.45
N ILE A 88 -16.54 19.39 4.89
CA ILE A 88 -16.32 20.23 3.72
C ILE A 88 -16.80 21.66 3.99
N ALA A 89 -16.02 22.63 3.55
CA ALA A 89 -16.38 24.02 3.46
C ALA A 89 -16.04 24.59 2.07
N GLN A 90 -16.60 25.70 1.67
CA GLN A 90 -16.26 26.39 0.43
C GLN A 90 -15.94 27.86 0.72
N THR A 91 -14.86 28.34 0.11
CA THR A 91 -14.48 29.74 0.07
C THR A 91 -14.43 30.24 -1.36
N ALA A 92 -14.69 31.51 -1.58
CA ALA A 92 -14.55 32.19 -2.88
C ALA A 92 -14.38 33.68 -2.71
N ASP A 93 -13.86 34.37 -3.73
CA ASP A 93 -13.73 35.82 -3.72
C ASP A 93 -15.11 36.50 -3.62
N ASN A 94 -15.17 37.52 -2.76
CA ASN A 94 -16.38 38.30 -2.50
C ASN A 94 -17.59 37.54 -1.90
N TYR A 95 -17.36 36.32 -1.39
CA TYR A 95 -18.34 35.53 -0.66
C TYR A 95 -17.93 35.34 0.78
N VAL A 96 -18.90 35.08 1.65
CA VAL A 96 -18.63 34.58 2.99
C VAL A 96 -18.39 33.08 2.90
N GLU A 97 -17.39 32.57 3.62
CA GLU A 97 -17.15 31.14 3.74
C GLU A 97 -18.45 30.42 4.16
N SER A 98 -18.71 29.27 3.57
CA SER A 98 -19.82 28.43 3.97
C SER A 98 -19.63 27.85 5.36
N GLU A 99 -20.71 27.47 6.02
CA GLU A 99 -20.60 26.61 7.20
C GLU A 99 -19.99 25.24 6.82
N GLN A 100 -19.24 24.65 7.77
CA GLN A 100 -18.70 23.31 7.58
C GLN A 100 -19.83 22.28 7.56
N SER A 101 -19.86 21.46 6.54
CA SER A 101 -20.81 20.35 6.43
C SER A 101 -20.13 19.02 6.66
N TYR A 102 -20.73 18.19 7.52
CA TYR A 102 -20.26 16.84 7.78
C TYR A 102 -20.47 15.93 6.56
N VAL A 103 -19.45 15.12 6.25
CA VAL A 103 -19.44 14.22 5.09
C VAL A 103 -19.55 12.77 5.51
N THR A 104 -18.60 12.30 6.34
CA THR A 104 -18.56 10.91 6.79
C THR A 104 -17.99 10.79 8.19
N SER A 105 -18.48 9.78 8.92
CA SER A 105 -18.17 9.57 10.34
C SER A 105 -16.76 9.06 10.59
N ARG A 106 -16.19 8.31 9.64
CA ARG A 106 -14.90 7.69 9.84
C ARG A 106 -14.24 7.33 8.52
N ILE A 107 -12.99 7.76 8.36
CA ILE A 107 -12.07 7.32 7.32
C ILE A 107 -10.87 6.74 8.07
N ASP A 108 -10.62 5.45 7.91
CA ASP A 108 -9.45 4.77 8.47
C ASP A 108 -8.35 4.70 7.42
N ILE A 109 -7.19 5.29 7.72
CA ILE A 109 -6.03 5.23 6.85
C ILE A 109 -5.32 3.88 7.07
N PRO A 110 -5.12 3.06 6.04
CA PRO A 110 -4.46 1.79 6.19
C PRO A 110 -3.02 1.95 6.64
N HIS A 111 -2.54 1.00 7.46
CA HIS A 111 -1.14 0.96 7.84
C HIS A 111 -0.26 0.62 6.64
N THR A 112 0.90 1.25 6.56
CA THR A 112 1.94 0.92 5.58
C THR A 112 2.91 -0.05 6.22
N PRO A 113 2.83 -1.36 5.94
CA PRO A 113 3.69 -2.35 6.56
C PRO A 113 5.15 -2.16 6.15
N TYR A 114 6.05 -2.34 7.11
CA TYR A 114 7.49 -2.22 6.91
C TYR A 114 8.24 -3.24 7.77
N ILE A 115 9.24 -3.89 7.17
CA ILE A 115 10.20 -4.78 7.84
C ILE A 115 11.56 -4.09 7.79
N GLU A 116 12.13 -3.83 8.97
CA GLU A 116 13.41 -3.12 9.09
C GLU A 116 14.59 -3.96 8.61
N THR A 117 14.61 -5.23 9.00
CA THR A 117 15.75 -6.10 8.77
C THR A 117 15.30 -7.47 8.27
N VAL A 118 15.95 -7.94 7.22
CA VAL A 118 15.89 -9.34 6.76
C VAL A 118 17.31 -9.88 6.70
N GLN A 119 17.60 -10.85 7.56
CA GLN A 119 18.84 -11.60 7.56
C GLN A 119 18.54 -13.03 7.08
N PRO A 120 18.93 -13.40 5.86
CA PRO A 120 18.75 -14.77 5.37
C PRO A 120 19.49 -15.79 6.23
N ALA A 121 18.90 -16.96 6.39
CA ALA A 121 19.60 -18.10 6.99
C ALA A 121 20.70 -18.62 6.04
N THR A 122 21.74 -19.18 6.63
CA THR A 122 22.82 -19.91 5.93
C THR A 122 22.79 -21.37 6.33
N SER A 123 23.63 -22.20 5.73
CA SER A 123 23.73 -23.63 6.11
C SER A 123 24.21 -23.85 7.56
N THR A 124 24.69 -22.82 8.23
CA THR A 124 25.25 -22.92 9.59
C THR A 124 24.63 -21.96 10.59
N GLU A 125 23.90 -20.95 10.12
CA GLU A 125 23.31 -19.89 10.94
C GLU A 125 21.85 -19.68 10.62
N ASN A 126 21.04 -19.50 11.66
CA ASN A 126 19.63 -19.14 11.50
C ASN A 126 19.51 -17.73 10.92
N GLY A 127 18.52 -17.55 10.08
CA GLY A 127 18.10 -16.24 9.59
C GLY A 127 17.08 -15.60 10.51
N ARG A 128 16.80 -14.33 10.23
CA ARG A 128 15.78 -13.56 10.96
C ARG A 128 15.08 -12.56 10.03
N ILE A 129 13.79 -12.45 10.21
CA ILE A 129 12.96 -11.34 9.71
C ILE A 129 12.54 -10.56 10.94
N SER A 130 12.81 -9.24 11.00
CA SER A 130 12.37 -8.39 12.11
C SER A 130 10.84 -8.28 12.18
N ASP A 131 10.33 -7.76 13.29
CA ASP A 131 8.90 -7.49 13.42
C ASP A 131 8.43 -6.56 12.31
N MET A 132 7.19 -6.77 11.87
CA MET A 132 6.52 -5.89 10.94
C MET A 132 5.87 -4.73 11.70
N VAL A 133 6.23 -3.51 11.34
CA VAL A 133 5.68 -2.29 11.92
C VAL A 133 5.12 -1.39 10.83
N CYS A 134 4.26 -0.47 11.20
CA CYS A 134 3.83 0.57 10.27
C CYS A 134 4.94 1.61 10.11
N LYS A 135 5.37 1.86 8.88
CA LYS A 135 6.41 2.84 8.56
C LYS A 135 6.05 4.27 8.98
N ILE A 136 4.76 4.60 9.02
CA ILE A 136 4.27 5.96 9.30
C ILE A 136 4.11 6.21 10.80
N CYS A 137 3.41 5.31 11.51
CA CYS A 137 3.05 5.52 12.92
C CYS A 137 3.83 4.65 13.90
N GLY A 138 4.62 3.68 13.41
CA GLY A 138 5.40 2.76 14.26
C GLY A 138 4.57 1.67 14.94
N THR A 139 3.25 1.61 14.69
CA THR A 139 2.41 0.56 15.27
C THR A 139 2.90 -0.81 14.85
N TRP A 140 3.02 -1.71 15.83
CA TRP A 140 3.33 -3.10 15.60
C TRP A 140 2.18 -3.80 14.86
N LEU A 141 2.49 -4.53 13.78
CA LEU A 141 1.51 -5.18 12.92
C LEU A 141 1.60 -6.71 12.98
N ASP A 142 2.82 -7.26 13.04
CA ASP A 142 3.05 -8.70 13.13
C ASP A 142 4.41 -9.01 13.73
N ASN A 143 4.57 -10.24 14.26
CA ASN A 143 5.83 -10.74 14.77
C ASN A 143 6.82 -11.05 13.64
N GLY A 144 8.08 -10.81 13.89
CA GLY A 144 9.16 -11.34 13.08
C GLY A 144 9.32 -12.85 13.21
N TYR A 145 10.16 -13.40 12.34
CA TYR A 145 10.39 -14.85 12.25
C TYR A 145 11.86 -15.18 12.38
N VAL A 146 12.15 -16.32 13.04
CA VAL A 146 13.44 -16.99 12.94
C VAL A 146 13.35 -18.05 11.85
N ILE A 147 14.27 -18.02 10.90
CA ILE A 147 14.37 -19.00 9.82
C ILE A 147 15.45 -20.01 10.22
N ALA A 148 15.06 -21.26 10.44
CA ALA A 148 16.01 -22.28 10.84
C ALA A 148 16.98 -22.64 9.70
N SER A 149 18.26 -22.81 10.02
CA SER A 149 19.33 -23.08 9.05
C SER A 149 19.17 -24.43 8.31
N ASP A 150 18.43 -25.37 8.89
CA ASP A 150 18.12 -26.68 8.30
C ASP A 150 16.81 -26.71 7.49
N HIS A 151 16.09 -25.61 7.41
CA HIS A 151 14.83 -25.46 6.66
C HIS A 151 14.99 -24.63 5.37
N ILE A 152 16.18 -24.60 4.81
CA ILE A 152 16.48 -23.93 3.54
C ILE A 152 16.40 -24.93 2.40
N LEU A 153 15.59 -24.62 1.38
CA LEU A 153 15.60 -25.39 0.14
C LEU A 153 16.85 -25.03 -0.69
N GLN A 154 17.73 -25.97 -0.85
CA GLN A 154 18.93 -25.83 -1.68
C GLN A 154 18.61 -26.23 -3.13
N LEU A 155 18.69 -25.29 -4.06
CA LEU A 155 18.49 -25.52 -5.47
C LEU A 155 19.83 -25.69 -6.21
N PRO A 156 19.90 -26.54 -7.25
CA PRO A 156 21.13 -26.70 -8.04
C PRO A 156 21.55 -25.38 -8.70
N ALA A 157 22.83 -25.02 -8.58
CA ALA A 157 23.34 -23.74 -9.09
C ALA A 157 23.24 -23.59 -10.64
N ASN A 158 23.10 -24.70 -11.37
CA ASN A 158 22.94 -24.69 -12.83
C ASN A 158 21.48 -24.67 -13.30
N LEU A 159 20.53 -24.55 -12.38
CA LEU A 159 19.10 -24.51 -12.70
C LEU A 159 18.79 -23.31 -13.59
N LYS A 160 17.96 -23.50 -14.64
CA LYS A 160 17.59 -22.46 -15.59
C LYS A 160 16.13 -22.01 -15.45
N ALA A 161 15.27 -22.90 -15.01
CA ALA A 161 13.87 -22.63 -14.75
C ALA A 161 13.37 -23.50 -13.60
N ILE A 162 12.34 -23.04 -12.92
CA ILE A 162 11.58 -23.82 -11.96
C ILE A 162 10.25 -24.13 -12.63
N GLU A 163 10.02 -25.41 -12.87
CA GLU A 163 8.85 -25.88 -13.60
C GLU A 163 7.56 -25.78 -12.76
N GLU A 164 6.43 -25.97 -13.45
CA GLU A 164 5.12 -26.01 -12.80
C GLU A 164 5.09 -27.07 -11.68
N GLU A 165 4.58 -26.65 -10.50
CA GLU A 165 4.41 -27.49 -9.28
C GLU A 165 5.70 -28.13 -8.74
N ALA A 166 6.88 -27.73 -9.21
CA ALA A 166 8.15 -28.42 -8.91
C ALA A 166 8.43 -28.61 -7.41
N PHE A 167 7.98 -27.69 -6.57
CA PHE A 167 8.19 -27.70 -5.11
C PHE A 167 6.88 -27.46 -4.33
N ALA A 168 5.74 -27.74 -4.95
CA ALA A 168 4.44 -27.56 -4.30
C ALA A 168 4.30 -28.47 -3.07
N GLY A 169 3.70 -27.94 -1.99
CA GLY A 169 3.42 -28.68 -0.77
C GLY A 169 4.65 -28.96 0.11
N MET A 170 5.79 -28.31 -0.13
CA MET A 170 6.99 -28.45 0.72
C MET A 170 6.82 -27.66 2.02
N TRP A 171 5.94 -28.14 2.88
CA TRP A 171 5.50 -27.44 4.10
C TRP A 171 6.60 -27.14 5.13
N GLN A 172 7.74 -27.89 5.13
CA GLN A 172 8.85 -27.68 6.07
C GLN A 172 9.79 -26.56 5.63
N VAL A 173 9.76 -26.15 4.36
CA VAL A 173 10.68 -25.14 3.83
C VAL A 173 10.31 -23.76 4.36
N GLN A 174 11.27 -23.08 4.94
CA GLN A 174 11.12 -21.70 5.46
C GLN A 174 11.83 -20.67 4.58
N GLN A 175 12.88 -21.07 3.85
CA GLN A 175 13.62 -20.21 2.94
C GLN A 175 13.93 -20.90 1.63
N VAL A 176 13.82 -20.16 0.54
CA VAL A 176 14.29 -20.58 -0.79
C VAL A 176 15.26 -19.53 -1.33
N ASN A 177 16.44 -19.98 -1.74
CA ASN A 177 17.41 -19.16 -2.44
C ASN A 177 17.36 -19.54 -3.92
N ILE A 178 16.73 -18.72 -4.76
CA ILE A 178 16.71 -18.93 -6.21
C ILE A 178 18.12 -18.68 -6.76
N PRO A 179 18.75 -19.64 -7.44
CA PRO A 179 20.10 -19.46 -7.98
C PRO A 179 20.16 -18.42 -9.11
N GLU A 180 21.32 -17.76 -9.22
CA GLU A 180 21.62 -16.93 -10.38
C GLU A 180 21.55 -17.76 -11.67
N GLY A 181 20.92 -17.17 -12.70
CA GLY A 181 20.70 -17.83 -13.99
C GLY A 181 19.38 -18.56 -14.13
N VAL A 182 18.56 -18.64 -13.08
CA VAL A 182 17.13 -19.00 -13.21
C VAL A 182 16.41 -17.81 -13.87
N THR A 183 15.70 -18.09 -14.97
CA THR A 183 15.00 -17.07 -15.76
C THR A 183 13.49 -17.14 -15.62
N ALA A 184 12.94 -18.27 -15.14
CA ALA A 184 11.51 -18.48 -15.04
C ALA A 184 11.12 -19.24 -13.77
N ILE A 185 9.99 -18.85 -13.16
CA ILE A 185 9.32 -19.58 -12.09
C ILE A 185 7.90 -19.90 -12.57
N GLY A 186 7.61 -21.19 -12.68
CA GLY A 186 6.39 -21.73 -13.25
C GLY A 186 5.18 -21.64 -12.33
N LYS A 187 4.02 -22.02 -12.87
CA LYS A 187 2.75 -22.03 -12.15
C LYS A 187 2.82 -22.93 -10.93
N ARG A 188 2.29 -22.43 -9.80
CA ARG A 188 2.21 -23.17 -8.55
C ARG A 188 3.54 -23.79 -8.07
N ALA A 189 4.68 -23.27 -8.55
CA ALA A 189 6.01 -23.84 -8.32
C ALA A 189 6.32 -24.07 -6.83
N PHE A 190 5.84 -23.20 -5.95
CA PHE A 190 5.94 -23.26 -4.50
C PHE A 190 4.58 -23.17 -3.81
N ALA A 191 3.52 -23.62 -4.49
CA ALA A 191 2.19 -23.55 -3.91
C ALA A 191 2.11 -24.40 -2.62
N ASP A 192 1.32 -23.94 -1.65
CA ASP A 192 1.04 -24.64 -0.40
C ASP A 192 2.30 -24.91 0.47
N CYS A 193 3.38 -24.16 0.28
CA CYS A 193 4.57 -24.15 1.14
C CYS A 193 4.27 -23.34 2.42
N THR A 194 3.45 -23.85 3.32
CA THR A 194 2.81 -23.10 4.42
C THR A 194 3.75 -22.46 5.42
N LEU A 195 4.98 -22.97 5.58
CA LEU A 195 6.01 -22.38 6.44
C LEU A 195 7.01 -21.50 5.69
N LEU A 196 6.84 -21.29 4.38
CA LEU A 196 7.74 -20.45 3.60
C LEU A 196 7.62 -18.98 4.05
N ARG A 197 8.75 -18.42 4.50
CA ARG A 197 8.85 -17.06 5.07
C ARG A 197 9.71 -16.13 4.24
N LEU A 198 10.70 -16.66 3.52
CA LEU A 198 11.65 -15.86 2.76
C LEU A 198 11.95 -16.52 1.41
N VAL A 199 11.86 -15.72 0.35
CA VAL A 199 12.32 -16.12 -0.99
C VAL A 199 13.31 -15.06 -1.48
N ILE A 200 14.53 -15.50 -1.81
CA ILE A 200 15.57 -14.64 -2.38
C ILE A 200 15.53 -14.82 -3.89
N ILE A 201 15.16 -13.75 -4.61
CA ILE A 201 15.01 -13.77 -6.07
C ILE A 201 16.14 -12.96 -6.71
N PRO A 202 16.92 -13.55 -7.62
CA PRO A 202 17.98 -12.85 -8.33
C PRO A 202 17.46 -12.04 -9.53
N ASN A 203 18.30 -11.15 -10.05
CA ASN A 203 17.99 -10.31 -11.22
C ASN A 203 17.83 -11.10 -12.53
N SER A 204 18.27 -12.37 -12.55
CA SER A 204 18.12 -13.22 -13.74
C SER A 204 16.68 -13.65 -14.02
N VAL A 205 15.78 -13.60 -13.00
CA VAL A 205 14.38 -14.01 -13.15
C VAL A 205 13.62 -12.98 -13.97
N GLN A 206 13.09 -13.43 -15.12
CA GLN A 206 12.36 -12.59 -16.09
C GLN A 206 10.87 -12.93 -16.16
N THR A 207 10.46 -14.12 -15.73
CA THR A 207 9.07 -14.54 -15.72
C THR A 207 8.72 -15.22 -14.41
N LEU A 208 7.60 -14.78 -13.80
CA LEU A 208 7.01 -15.39 -12.63
C LEU A 208 5.53 -15.62 -12.90
N ALA A 209 5.05 -16.83 -12.63
CA ALA A 209 3.62 -17.08 -12.71
C ALA A 209 2.91 -16.41 -11.52
N ASP A 210 1.71 -15.88 -11.75
CA ASP A 210 0.94 -15.17 -10.73
C ASP A 210 0.59 -16.04 -9.52
N ASP A 211 0.43 -17.34 -9.73
CA ASP A 211 0.09 -18.34 -8.73
C ASP A 211 1.31 -19.13 -8.20
N ALA A 212 2.54 -18.71 -8.53
CA ALA A 212 3.77 -19.43 -8.18
C ALA A 212 3.89 -19.74 -6.68
N PHE A 213 3.38 -18.87 -5.82
CA PHE A 213 3.40 -18.99 -4.36
C PHE A 213 2.00 -19.06 -3.74
N SER A 214 1.02 -19.57 -4.47
CA SER A 214 -0.34 -19.65 -3.96
C SER A 214 -0.43 -20.47 -2.67
N GLY A 215 -1.18 -19.97 -1.68
CA GLY A 215 -1.29 -20.62 -0.36
C GLY A 215 -0.13 -20.35 0.59
N CYS A 216 0.83 -19.49 0.21
CA CYS A 216 1.87 -18.98 1.09
C CYS A 216 2.14 -17.48 0.84
N HIS A 217 2.67 -16.77 1.86
CA HIS A 217 2.90 -15.33 1.80
C HIS A 217 4.32 -15.01 2.29
N PRO A 218 5.36 -15.39 1.52
CA PRO A 218 6.73 -15.10 1.90
C PRO A 218 7.08 -13.62 1.71
N VAL A 219 8.07 -13.16 2.45
CA VAL A 219 8.80 -11.93 2.13
C VAL A 219 9.69 -12.20 0.92
N ILE A 220 9.68 -11.30 -0.05
CA ILE A 220 10.53 -11.35 -1.23
C ILE A 220 11.76 -10.47 -1.00
N LEU A 221 12.95 -11.07 -1.04
CA LEU A 221 14.21 -10.35 -0.96
C LEU A 221 14.86 -10.30 -2.35
N CYS A 222 14.96 -9.12 -2.93
CA CYS A 222 15.54 -8.90 -4.26
C CYS A 222 16.38 -7.61 -4.30
N ASP A 223 17.03 -7.36 -5.42
CA ASP A 223 17.75 -6.10 -5.64
C ASP A 223 16.74 -4.99 -5.99
N ALA A 224 17.02 -3.75 -5.57
CA ALA A 224 16.12 -2.60 -5.77
C ALA A 224 15.90 -2.23 -7.25
N GLU A 225 16.80 -2.66 -8.13
CA GLU A 225 16.69 -2.45 -9.59
C GLU A 225 15.82 -3.51 -10.28
N ASN A 226 15.40 -4.58 -9.59
CA ASN A 226 14.60 -5.65 -10.18
C ASN A 226 13.10 -5.29 -10.22
N GLN A 227 12.77 -4.30 -11.05
CA GLN A 227 11.41 -3.75 -11.13
C GLN A 227 10.37 -4.82 -11.47
N GLN A 228 10.72 -5.80 -12.29
CA GLN A 228 9.81 -6.87 -12.69
C GLN A 228 9.36 -7.75 -11.52
N VAL A 229 10.29 -8.14 -10.65
CA VAL A 229 9.98 -8.91 -9.44
C VAL A 229 9.20 -8.05 -8.45
N ILE A 230 9.54 -6.77 -8.33
CA ILE A 230 8.86 -5.81 -7.45
C ILE A 230 7.40 -5.65 -7.87
N ASP A 231 7.15 -5.38 -9.15
CA ASP A 231 5.80 -5.18 -9.69
C ASP A 231 4.95 -6.45 -9.53
N TRP A 232 5.53 -7.62 -9.84
CA TRP A 232 4.87 -8.89 -9.65
C TRP A 232 4.52 -9.13 -8.17
N ALA A 233 5.46 -8.97 -7.25
CA ALA A 233 5.23 -9.20 -5.82
C ALA A 233 4.15 -8.27 -5.25
N ASN A 234 4.18 -6.99 -5.64
CA ASN A 234 3.16 -6.02 -5.26
C ASN A 234 1.77 -6.42 -5.79
N ALA A 235 1.67 -6.90 -7.03
CA ALA A 235 0.41 -7.38 -7.60
C ALA A 235 -0.14 -8.62 -6.86
N GLN A 236 0.73 -9.43 -6.26
CA GLN A 236 0.35 -10.57 -5.42
C GLN A 236 0.15 -10.22 -3.94
N GLY A 237 0.31 -8.94 -3.55
CA GLY A 237 0.22 -8.50 -2.15
C GLY A 237 1.35 -9.02 -1.26
N LEU A 238 2.49 -9.40 -1.86
CA LEU A 238 3.66 -9.88 -1.13
C LEU A 238 4.57 -8.72 -0.73
N MET A 239 5.17 -8.82 0.44
CA MET A 239 6.12 -7.82 0.90
C MET A 239 7.47 -7.97 0.23
N VAL A 240 8.02 -6.85 -0.25
CA VAL A 240 9.35 -6.78 -0.86
C VAL A 240 10.31 -6.06 0.08
N VAL A 241 11.49 -6.64 0.27
CA VAL A 241 12.62 -6.05 0.98
C VAL A 241 13.82 -6.06 0.04
N PHE A 242 14.62 -5.01 0.09
CA PHE A 242 15.78 -4.90 -0.79
C PHE A 242 17.05 -5.39 -0.11
N LYS A 243 17.91 -6.06 -0.88
CA LYS A 243 19.27 -6.38 -0.45
C LYS A 243 20.03 -5.08 -0.17
N GLU A 244 20.79 -5.06 0.91
CA GLU A 244 21.69 -3.94 1.16
C GLU A 244 22.75 -3.88 0.04
N SER A 245 22.92 -2.68 -0.53
CA SER A 245 24.00 -2.42 -1.50
C SER A 245 25.34 -2.52 -0.77
N LYS A 246 26.20 -3.42 -1.21
CA LYS A 246 27.56 -3.56 -0.69
C LYS A 246 28.47 -2.44 -1.19
#